data_a6aabb49e60f3c9d33001aaa239f8fd9
#
_entry.id   a6aabb49e60f3c9d33001aaa239f8fd9
#
_cell.length_a   1.000
_cell.length_b   1.000
_cell.length_c   1.000
_cell.angle_alpha   90.00
_cell.angle_beta   90.00
_cell.angle_gamma   90.00
#
_symmetry.space_group_name_H-M   'P 1'
#
loop_
_entity.id
_entity.type
_entity.pdbx_description
1 polymer ?
#
loop_
_entity_poly.entity_id
_entity_poly.type
_entity_poly.pdbx_seq_one_letter_code
_entity_poly.pdbx_strand_id
1 'polypeptide(L)'
;MTKNQRQSLARRSGKCRVMAAAGAAAALALMAAGCGTGASASASGSGTINAIGAENEYANVLSQIGGRYVHVSSILNNPNTDPHTFEASPSVASEVSAATLIVQNGVGYDTFMNKIEAASPNSKRKVIVVQNLLGLPDDTPNPHLWYSPKTMPAAAKAMAADLSALQPSHKAYFDANLAKFDASLTPWFHAIAQFKATYAGTPVAVTEPVADYLLQAMGMDIRTPFVFQADIMNGVDPSPQDISLENGFFTGHQVKVFCYNQQVVDALTTSIRLTALREGVPVVGVYETMPTPGYDYQSWMLAEIHAIEKAITSKISTQKL
;
A
#
# COMPACT_ATOMS: atom_id res chain seq x y z
N MET A 1 -35.35 0.13 50.47
CA MET A 1 -35.80 -1.21 50.92
C MET A 1 -34.74 -2.15 50.44
N THR A 2 -33.91 -2.50 51.31
CA THR A 2 -33.57 -3.68 52.15
C THR A 2 -32.66 -4.61 51.40
N LYS A 3 -31.42 -4.66 51.87
CA LYS A 3 -30.72 -5.44 52.92
C LYS A 3 -30.20 -6.78 52.39
N ASN A 4 -28.85 -6.87 52.40
CA ASN A 4 -28.01 -7.72 53.28
C ASN A 4 -28.09 -9.24 53.05
N GLN A 5 -26.95 -9.89 52.86
CA GLN A 5 -26.17 -10.62 53.88
C GLN A 5 -24.93 -11.25 53.23
N ARG A 6 -23.90 -11.07 53.72
CA ARG A 6 -22.72 -11.50 54.53
C ARG A 6 -22.72 -13.00 54.92
N GLN A 7 -21.48 -13.49 54.97
CA GLN A 7 -20.91 -14.60 55.77
C GLN A 7 -20.56 -15.84 54.93
N SER A 8 -19.48 -16.60 55.13
CA SER A 8 -18.37 -16.55 56.10
C SER A 8 -17.35 -17.64 55.74
N LEU A 9 -16.07 -17.34 55.94
CA LEU A 9 -15.00 -18.15 56.47
C LEU A 9 -15.14 -19.70 56.57
N ALA A 10 -14.12 -20.45 56.09
CA ALA A 10 -13.45 -21.49 56.90
C ALA A 10 -12.04 -21.79 56.39
N ARG A 11 -11.08 -21.55 57.24
CA ARG A 11 -9.70 -22.05 57.24
C ARG A 11 -9.68 -23.55 57.44
N ARG A 12 -8.74 -24.27 56.83
CA ARG A 12 -8.10 -25.40 57.49
C ARG A 12 -6.62 -25.53 57.08
N SER A 13 -5.83 -25.42 58.10
CA SER A 13 -4.40 -25.70 58.22
C SER A 13 -4.14 -27.22 58.30
N GLY A 14 -3.02 -27.68 57.74
CA GLY A 14 -2.49 -29.01 57.94
C GLY A 14 -0.98 -29.02 57.76
N LYS A 15 -0.30 -29.27 58.89
CA LYS A 15 1.15 -29.17 59.12
C LYS A 15 1.92 -30.43 58.64
N CYS A 16 3.19 -30.20 58.29
CA CYS A 16 4.42 -30.95 58.58
C CYS A 16 4.54 -32.44 58.17
N ARG A 17 5.61 -32.74 57.45
CA ARG A 17 6.72 -33.55 57.99
C ARG A 17 8.00 -33.45 57.13
N VAL A 18 9.06 -33.08 57.82
CA VAL A 18 10.46 -33.14 57.44
C VAL A 18 10.94 -34.58 57.56
N MET A 19 11.78 -35.03 56.62
CA MET A 19 12.80 -36.03 56.87
C MET A 19 14.01 -35.80 55.97
N ALA A 20 15.13 -35.55 56.60
CA ALA A 20 16.47 -35.47 56.07
C ALA A 20 17.11 -36.87 56.05
N ALA A 21 17.93 -37.14 55.03
CA ALA A 21 19.01 -38.10 55.19
C ALA A 21 20.13 -37.76 54.23
N ALA A 22 21.30 -37.63 54.77
CA ALA A 22 22.59 -37.31 54.16
C ALA A 22 23.22 -38.51 53.49
N GLY A 23 24.10 -38.29 52.49
CA GLY A 23 24.99 -39.32 51.93
C GLY A 23 26.03 -38.67 51.04
N ALA A 24 27.23 -38.47 51.60
CA ALA A 24 28.40 -37.97 50.90
C ALA A 24 29.13 -39.11 50.14
N ALA A 25 29.65 -38.87 48.98
CA ALA A 25 30.89 -39.51 48.49
C ALA A 25 31.48 -38.71 47.33
N ALA A 26 32.73 -38.32 47.48
CA ALA A 26 33.61 -37.60 46.56
C ALA A 26 34.19 -38.54 45.50
N ALA A 27 34.41 -38.05 44.29
CA ALA A 27 35.45 -38.52 43.40
C ALA A 27 35.91 -37.39 42.46
N LEU A 28 37.17 -36.95 42.60
CA LEU A 28 37.93 -36.13 41.65
C LEU A 28 38.24 -36.94 40.40
N ALA A 29 38.12 -36.28 39.21
CA ALA A 29 38.98 -36.58 38.07
C ALA A 29 39.04 -35.42 37.05
N LEU A 30 40.16 -34.79 36.99
CA LEU A 30 40.96 -34.24 35.89
C LEU A 30 40.31 -33.60 34.66
N MET A 31 40.75 -32.37 34.53
CA MET A 31 41.04 -31.51 33.39
C MET A 31 41.16 -32.17 32.01
N ALA A 32 40.40 -31.56 31.03
CA ALA A 32 40.84 -31.41 29.64
C ALA A 32 40.47 -30.02 29.17
N ALA A 33 41.48 -29.14 29.05
CA ALA A 33 41.39 -27.85 28.41
C ALA A 33 41.17 -28.04 26.90
N GLY A 34 39.95 -27.86 26.42
CA GLY A 34 39.64 -27.73 25.02
C GLY A 34 39.36 -26.26 24.71
N CYS A 35 40.36 -25.55 24.14
CA CYS A 35 40.13 -24.29 23.46
C CYS A 35 39.24 -24.53 22.25
N GLY A 36 37.91 -24.50 22.45
CA GLY A 36 36.95 -24.32 21.41
C GLY A 36 36.80 -22.83 21.16
N THR A 37 37.35 -22.35 20.05
CA THR A 37 36.96 -21.05 19.46
C THR A 37 35.47 -21.12 19.20
N GLY A 38 34.69 -20.70 20.18
CA GLY A 38 33.27 -20.46 20.03
C GLY A 38 33.07 -19.36 19.02
N ALA A 39 32.81 -19.71 17.77
CA ALA A 39 32.16 -18.81 16.86
C ALA A 39 30.88 -18.41 17.56
N SER A 40 30.81 -17.17 18.06
CA SER A 40 29.58 -16.53 18.48
C SER A 40 28.70 -16.50 17.24
N ALA A 41 27.82 -17.49 17.12
CA ALA A 41 26.67 -17.39 16.25
C ALA A 41 25.91 -16.16 16.76
N SER A 42 26.06 -15.06 16.08
CA SER A 42 25.21 -13.89 16.26
C SER A 42 23.79 -14.43 16.20
N ALA A 43 23.07 -14.36 17.31
CA ALA A 43 21.67 -14.71 17.36
C ALA A 43 20.97 -13.83 16.33
N SER A 44 20.69 -14.40 15.16
CA SER A 44 19.84 -13.79 14.16
C SER A 44 18.53 -13.49 14.87
N GLY A 45 18.18 -12.21 14.96
CA GLY A 45 17.00 -11.75 15.68
C GLY A 45 15.78 -12.52 15.22
N SER A 46 15.22 -13.34 16.10
CA SER A 46 14.00 -14.13 15.85
C SER A 46 12.73 -13.33 16.01
N GLY A 47 12.85 -11.99 16.00
CA GLY A 47 11.69 -11.08 16.10
C GLY A 47 11.02 -10.84 14.75
N THR A 48 9.72 -10.60 14.77
CA THR A 48 8.95 -10.16 13.60
C THR A 48 9.47 -8.80 13.14
N ILE A 49 9.67 -8.60 11.84
CA ILE A 49 10.02 -7.31 11.26
C ILE A 49 8.79 -6.41 11.33
N ASN A 50 8.92 -5.21 11.90
CA ASN A 50 7.90 -4.17 11.81
C ASN A 50 8.13 -3.37 10.52
N ALA A 51 7.16 -3.36 9.64
CA ALA A 51 7.26 -2.70 8.36
C ALA A 51 6.03 -1.83 8.08
N ILE A 52 6.23 -0.76 7.32
CA ILE A 52 5.18 0.19 6.93
C ILE A 52 5.20 0.36 5.41
N GLY A 53 4.00 0.28 4.79
CA GLY A 53 3.76 0.93 3.51
C GLY A 53 3.13 2.29 3.78
N ALA A 54 3.68 3.36 3.26
CA ALA A 54 3.08 4.68 3.43
C ALA A 54 1.65 4.67 2.88
N GLU A 55 1.45 4.03 1.74
CA GLU A 55 0.17 3.74 1.09
C GLU A 55 -0.19 2.26 1.27
N ASN A 56 -1.49 1.96 1.33
CA ASN A 56 -1.96 0.60 1.60
C ASN A 56 -1.70 -0.40 0.46
N GLU A 57 -1.54 0.03 -0.78
CA GLU A 57 -1.13 -0.81 -1.90
C GLU A 57 0.31 -1.30 -1.74
N TYR A 58 1.25 -0.46 -1.27
CA TYR A 58 2.61 -0.92 -0.95
C TYR A 58 2.62 -1.81 0.29
N ALA A 59 1.82 -1.47 1.31
CA ALA A 59 1.66 -2.32 2.49
C ALA A 59 1.09 -3.69 2.13
N ASN A 60 0.14 -3.77 1.21
CA ASN A 60 -0.43 -5.02 0.73
C ASN A 60 0.63 -5.90 0.07
N VAL A 61 1.42 -5.34 -0.86
CA VAL A 61 2.50 -6.08 -1.53
C VAL A 61 3.58 -6.50 -0.52
N LEU A 62 3.98 -5.62 0.38
CA LEU A 62 4.94 -5.91 1.44
C LEU A 62 4.45 -7.06 2.35
N SER A 63 3.15 -7.09 2.65
CA SER A 63 2.54 -8.20 3.41
C SER A 63 2.57 -9.52 2.64
N GLN A 64 2.34 -9.50 1.33
CA GLN A 64 2.41 -10.68 0.48
C GLN A 64 3.84 -11.25 0.42
N ILE A 65 4.86 -10.38 0.32
CA ILE A 65 6.27 -10.78 0.29
C ILE A 65 6.74 -11.26 1.68
N GLY A 66 6.43 -10.48 2.72
CA GLY A 66 6.91 -10.72 4.10
C GLY A 66 6.23 -11.88 4.80
N GLY A 67 4.94 -12.07 4.52
CA GLY A 67 4.12 -13.12 5.12
C GLY A 67 4.22 -13.14 6.64
N ARG A 68 4.34 -14.33 7.22
CA ARG A 68 4.34 -14.53 8.68
C ARG A 68 5.53 -13.94 9.44
N TYR A 69 6.57 -13.49 8.75
CA TYR A 69 7.79 -12.95 9.37
C TYR A 69 7.77 -11.42 9.47
N VAL A 70 6.75 -10.78 8.93
CA VAL A 70 6.64 -9.32 8.88
C VAL A 70 5.28 -8.89 9.42
N HIS A 71 5.29 -7.96 10.36
CA HIS A 71 4.10 -7.22 10.76
C HIS A 71 4.04 -5.96 9.92
N VAL A 72 3.01 -5.85 9.08
CA VAL A 72 2.87 -4.74 8.13
C VAL A 72 1.68 -3.88 8.53
N SER A 73 1.89 -2.57 8.54
CA SER A 73 0.84 -1.56 8.65
C SER A 73 0.89 -0.58 7.48
N SER A 74 -0.15 0.22 7.32
CA SER A 74 -0.23 1.29 6.33
C SER A 74 -0.73 2.57 6.95
N ILE A 75 -0.22 3.70 6.47
CA ILE A 75 -0.60 5.03 6.97
C ILE A 75 -1.79 5.56 6.16
N LEU A 76 -1.65 5.71 4.85
CA LEU A 76 -2.74 6.08 3.95
C LEU A 76 -3.52 4.80 3.59
N ASN A 77 -4.68 4.60 4.23
CA ASN A 77 -5.44 3.35 4.11
C ASN A 77 -6.96 3.54 4.06
N ASN A 78 -7.43 4.78 3.95
CA ASN A 78 -8.85 5.07 3.90
C ASN A 78 -9.29 5.45 2.48
N PRO A 79 -9.97 4.56 1.74
CA PRO A 79 -10.38 4.81 0.37
C PRO A 79 -11.54 5.83 0.24
N ASN A 80 -11.99 6.41 1.35
CA ASN A 80 -13.04 7.43 1.37
C ASN A 80 -12.51 8.83 1.76
N THR A 81 -11.19 8.99 1.86
CA THR A 81 -10.55 10.25 2.27
C THR A 81 -9.53 10.64 1.22
N ASP A 82 -9.50 11.92 0.86
CA ASP A 82 -8.48 12.49 0.01
C ASP A 82 -7.10 12.39 0.70
N PRO A 83 -6.14 11.64 0.14
CA PRO A 83 -4.82 11.47 0.74
C PRO A 83 -3.95 12.73 0.68
N HIS A 84 -4.22 13.67 -0.23
CA HIS A 84 -3.50 14.93 -0.32
C HIS A 84 -3.75 15.86 0.88
N THR A 85 -4.84 15.64 1.61
CA THR A 85 -5.19 16.38 2.83
C THR A 85 -4.71 15.71 4.11
N PHE A 86 -3.92 14.64 4.01
CA PHE A 86 -3.50 13.84 5.16
C PHE A 86 -2.52 14.60 6.06
N GLU A 87 -2.83 14.62 7.37
CA GLU A 87 -1.95 15.13 8.41
C GLU A 87 -1.56 14.02 9.39
N ALA A 88 -0.26 13.86 9.61
CA ALA A 88 0.26 12.82 10.48
C ALA A 88 -0.02 13.11 11.96
N SER A 89 -0.67 12.16 12.65
CA SER A 89 -0.90 12.20 14.08
C SER A 89 0.33 11.75 14.89
N PRO A 90 0.39 12.04 16.22
CA PRO A 90 1.42 11.50 17.09
C PRO A 90 1.50 9.96 17.10
N SER A 91 0.38 9.26 16.91
CA SER A 91 0.37 7.79 16.80
C SER A 91 1.08 7.32 15.54
N VAL A 92 0.87 7.97 14.39
CA VAL A 92 1.60 7.71 13.14
C VAL A 92 3.10 7.92 13.33
N ALA A 93 3.50 9.03 13.98
CA ALA A 93 4.90 9.29 14.26
C ALA A 93 5.54 8.20 15.14
N SER A 94 4.83 7.70 16.14
CA SER A 94 5.28 6.59 17.00
C SER A 94 5.44 5.30 16.20
N GLU A 95 4.50 4.98 15.33
CA GLU A 95 4.52 3.80 14.48
C GLU A 95 5.69 3.82 13.50
N VAL A 96 5.87 4.92 12.78
CA VAL A 96 7.01 5.13 11.85
C VAL A 96 8.34 5.04 12.60
N SER A 97 8.41 5.60 13.81
CA SER A 97 9.61 5.51 14.67
C SER A 97 10.01 4.06 15.00
N ALA A 98 9.02 3.17 15.19
CA ALA A 98 9.22 1.76 15.54
C ALA A 98 9.52 0.88 14.31
N ALA A 99 9.29 1.36 13.09
CA ALA A 99 9.49 0.58 11.87
C ALA A 99 10.96 0.34 11.55
N THR A 100 11.26 -0.87 11.06
CA THR A 100 12.59 -1.26 10.58
C THR A 100 12.67 -1.33 9.06
N LEU A 101 11.53 -1.36 8.38
CA LEU A 101 11.41 -1.24 6.94
C LEU A 101 10.24 -0.31 6.62
N ILE A 102 10.47 0.64 5.73
CA ILE A 102 9.46 1.56 5.21
C ILE A 102 9.47 1.47 3.70
N VAL A 103 8.29 1.48 3.10
CA VAL A 103 8.11 1.66 1.65
C VAL A 103 7.24 2.88 1.45
N GLN A 104 7.76 3.84 0.70
CA GLN A 104 7.08 5.10 0.39
C GLN A 104 7.17 5.41 -1.09
N ASN A 105 6.17 6.14 -1.59
CA ASN A 105 6.04 6.46 -3.00
C ASN A 105 7.11 7.45 -3.49
N GLY A 106 7.26 8.56 -2.79
CA GLY A 106 8.05 9.71 -3.26
C GLY A 106 7.25 10.65 -4.17
N VAL A 107 7.94 11.41 -5.02
CA VAL A 107 7.33 12.37 -5.96
C VAL A 107 6.39 13.37 -5.26
N GLY A 108 6.74 13.77 -4.02
CA GLY A 108 5.94 14.72 -3.25
C GLY A 108 4.66 14.19 -2.61
N TYR A 109 4.24 12.94 -2.91
CA TYR A 109 2.97 12.37 -2.46
C TYR A 109 2.92 12.15 -0.93
N ASP A 110 3.97 11.55 -0.38
CA ASP A 110 4.07 11.13 1.03
C ASP A 110 5.14 11.90 1.81
N THR A 111 5.29 13.20 1.56
CA THR A 111 6.31 14.06 2.18
C THR A 111 6.25 14.11 3.71
N PHE A 112 5.11 13.78 4.32
CA PHE A 112 4.96 13.67 5.77
C PHE A 112 5.86 12.55 6.34
N MET A 113 6.12 11.49 5.57
CA MET A 113 7.02 10.40 5.98
C MET A 113 8.44 10.91 6.21
N ASN A 114 8.98 11.69 5.26
CA ASN A 114 10.33 12.26 5.36
C ASN A 114 10.50 13.11 6.62
N LYS A 115 9.47 13.88 7.01
CA LYS A 115 9.50 14.71 8.22
C LYS A 115 9.55 13.86 9.49
N ILE A 116 8.75 12.79 9.55
CA ILE A 116 8.70 11.88 10.71
C ILE A 116 10.00 11.10 10.82
N GLU A 117 10.52 10.59 9.71
CA GLU A 117 11.78 9.84 9.67
C GLU A 117 12.96 10.69 10.13
N ALA A 118 13.03 11.96 9.70
CA ALA A 118 14.05 12.90 10.14
C ALA A 118 13.94 13.22 11.65
N ALA A 119 12.71 13.28 12.18
CA ALA A 119 12.46 13.51 13.61
C ALA A 119 12.77 12.27 14.48
N SER A 120 12.81 11.07 13.89
CA SER A 120 13.06 9.81 14.58
C SER A 120 14.16 8.98 13.90
N PRO A 121 15.43 9.46 13.88
CA PRO A 121 16.50 8.79 13.16
C PRO A 121 16.75 7.38 13.71
N ASN A 122 16.85 6.39 12.80
CA ASN A 122 17.09 5.00 13.13
C ASN A 122 18.04 4.40 12.10
N SER A 123 19.29 4.18 12.48
CA SER A 123 20.36 3.67 11.59
C SER A 123 20.11 2.22 11.12
N LYS A 124 19.18 1.50 11.74
CA LYS A 124 18.80 0.13 11.35
C LYS A 124 17.58 0.11 10.42
N ARG A 125 16.89 1.23 10.28
CA ARG A 125 15.75 1.36 9.39
C ARG A 125 16.20 1.34 7.95
N LYS A 126 15.51 0.56 7.13
CA LYS A 126 15.61 0.59 5.68
C LYS A 126 14.42 1.35 5.13
N VAL A 127 14.67 2.20 4.15
CA VAL A 127 13.63 2.97 3.47
C VAL A 127 13.73 2.71 1.96
N ILE A 128 12.65 2.21 1.39
CA ILE A 128 12.47 2.05 -0.04
C ILE A 128 11.65 3.24 -0.53
N VAL A 129 12.26 4.13 -1.29
CA VAL A 129 11.56 5.21 -2.00
C VAL A 129 11.33 4.75 -3.43
N VAL A 130 10.08 4.49 -3.80
CA VAL A 130 9.72 3.90 -5.09
C VAL A 130 10.13 4.79 -6.26
N GLN A 131 9.97 6.11 -6.13
CA GLN A 131 10.52 7.08 -7.08
C GLN A 131 11.97 6.79 -7.44
N ASN A 132 12.83 6.54 -6.44
CA ASN A 132 14.26 6.28 -6.64
C ASN A 132 14.51 4.95 -7.35
N LEU A 133 13.71 3.91 -7.06
CA LEU A 133 13.79 2.63 -7.75
C LEU A 133 13.51 2.75 -9.24
N LEU A 134 12.62 3.68 -9.60
CA LEU A 134 12.23 3.93 -10.98
C LEU A 134 13.14 4.95 -11.69
N GLY A 135 14.07 5.57 -10.95
CA GLY A 135 14.95 6.61 -11.48
C GLY A 135 14.21 7.88 -11.90
N LEU A 136 13.10 8.20 -11.25
CA LEU A 136 12.27 9.36 -11.59
C LEU A 136 12.79 10.62 -10.89
N PRO A 137 12.82 11.77 -11.58
CA PRO A 137 13.20 13.05 -10.99
C PRO A 137 12.13 13.57 -10.02
N ASP A 138 12.53 14.51 -9.14
CA ASP A 138 11.64 15.07 -8.10
C ASP A 138 10.48 15.90 -8.68
N ASP A 139 10.64 16.43 -9.88
CA ASP A 139 9.63 17.19 -10.60
C ASP A 139 8.73 16.33 -11.50
N THR A 140 8.71 15.01 -11.28
CA THR A 140 7.78 14.10 -11.97
C THR A 140 6.34 14.57 -11.69
N PRO A 141 5.55 14.91 -12.73
CA PRO A 141 4.31 15.64 -12.51
C PRO A 141 3.15 14.78 -11.97
N ASN A 142 3.17 13.46 -12.23
CA ASN A 142 2.15 12.52 -11.75
C ASN A 142 2.72 11.61 -10.67
N PRO A 143 2.26 11.73 -9.41
CA PRO A 143 2.79 10.94 -8.30
C PRO A 143 2.16 9.54 -8.17
N HIS A 144 1.13 9.18 -8.92
CA HIS A 144 0.37 7.93 -8.75
C HIS A 144 1.11 6.73 -9.36
N LEU A 145 2.34 6.48 -8.86
CA LEU A 145 3.28 5.52 -9.44
C LEU A 145 2.77 4.09 -9.47
N TRP A 146 1.93 3.70 -8.51
CA TRP A 146 1.40 2.33 -8.37
C TRP A 146 0.49 1.90 -9.52
N TYR A 147 -0.03 2.83 -10.31
CA TYR A 147 -0.77 2.53 -11.53
C TYR A 147 0.11 2.14 -12.72
N SER A 148 1.42 2.39 -12.62
CA SER A 148 2.37 1.98 -13.67
C SER A 148 2.69 0.49 -13.57
N PRO A 149 2.60 -0.27 -14.70
CA PRO A 149 2.94 -1.70 -14.70
C PRO A 149 4.38 -2.03 -14.30
N LYS A 150 5.27 -1.04 -14.30
CA LYS A 150 6.68 -1.21 -13.92
C LYS A 150 6.92 -1.09 -12.42
N THR A 151 6.02 -0.44 -11.70
CA THR A 151 6.24 -0.01 -10.31
C THR A 151 6.28 -1.18 -9.34
N MET A 152 5.18 -1.95 -9.27
CA MET A 152 5.08 -2.99 -8.23
C MET A 152 6.07 -4.14 -8.40
N PRO A 153 6.44 -4.60 -9.62
CA PRO A 153 7.53 -5.56 -9.76
C PRO A 153 8.86 -5.05 -9.20
N ALA A 154 9.19 -3.76 -9.46
CA ALA A 154 10.41 -3.15 -8.93
C ALA A 154 10.36 -3.02 -7.39
N ALA A 155 9.24 -2.54 -6.85
CA ALA A 155 9.03 -2.39 -5.41
C ALA A 155 9.08 -3.76 -4.68
N ALA A 156 8.38 -4.77 -5.18
CA ALA A 156 8.37 -6.13 -4.62
C ALA A 156 9.77 -6.75 -4.58
N LYS A 157 10.55 -6.57 -5.63
CA LYS A 157 11.94 -7.03 -5.68
C LYS A 157 12.81 -6.35 -4.62
N ALA A 158 12.67 -5.04 -4.44
CA ALA A 158 13.38 -4.28 -3.40
C ALA A 158 12.94 -4.70 -1.98
N MET A 159 11.63 -4.87 -1.78
CA MET A 159 11.07 -5.38 -0.52
C MET A 159 11.66 -6.75 -0.16
N ALA A 160 11.70 -7.72 -1.09
CA ALA A 160 12.26 -9.04 -0.85
C ALA A 160 13.76 -8.99 -0.53
N ALA A 161 14.51 -8.12 -1.20
CA ALA A 161 15.94 -7.92 -0.95
C ALA A 161 16.20 -7.36 0.44
N ASP A 162 15.45 -6.33 0.85
CA ASP A 162 15.60 -5.71 2.15
C ASP A 162 15.14 -6.60 3.31
N LEU A 163 14.03 -7.33 3.14
CA LEU A 163 13.58 -8.36 4.09
C LEU A 163 14.63 -9.47 4.25
N SER A 164 15.24 -9.91 3.15
CA SER A 164 16.33 -10.90 3.17
C SER A 164 17.58 -10.39 3.87
N ALA A 165 17.89 -9.10 3.74
CA ALA A 165 19.00 -8.47 4.45
C ALA A 165 18.73 -8.33 5.96
N LEU A 166 17.47 -8.05 6.34
CA LEU A 166 17.04 -7.95 7.75
C LEU A 166 16.95 -9.34 8.42
N GLN A 167 16.52 -10.37 7.69
CA GLN A 167 16.41 -11.75 8.19
C GLN A 167 16.98 -12.76 7.18
N PRO A 168 18.31 -12.92 7.08
CA PRO A 168 18.94 -13.80 6.10
C PRO A 168 18.51 -15.29 6.19
N SER A 169 18.13 -15.75 7.37
CA SER A 169 17.63 -17.11 7.59
C SER A 169 16.31 -17.40 6.87
N HIS A 170 15.56 -16.36 6.51
CA HIS A 170 14.26 -16.47 5.83
C HIS A 170 14.29 -16.03 4.35
N LYS A 171 15.49 -15.79 3.79
CA LYS A 171 15.65 -15.36 2.40
C LYS A 171 14.87 -16.24 1.42
N ALA A 172 15.00 -17.55 1.51
CA ALA A 172 14.30 -18.49 0.61
C ALA A 172 12.77 -18.35 0.67
N TYR A 173 12.23 -17.98 1.85
CA TYR A 173 10.79 -17.72 2.01
C TYR A 173 10.37 -16.44 1.29
N PHE A 174 11.14 -15.35 1.45
CA PHE A 174 10.85 -14.09 0.78
C PHE A 174 11.00 -14.20 -0.73
N ASP A 175 12.04 -14.90 -1.21
CA ASP A 175 12.23 -15.16 -2.65
C ASP A 175 11.06 -15.97 -3.24
N ALA A 176 10.58 -16.98 -2.54
CA ALA A 176 9.43 -17.79 -2.98
C ALA A 176 8.12 -16.97 -3.01
N ASN A 177 7.93 -16.05 -2.06
CA ASN A 177 6.78 -15.16 -2.03
C ASN A 177 6.87 -14.11 -3.15
N LEU A 178 8.06 -13.55 -3.42
CA LEU A 178 8.29 -12.67 -4.57
C LEU A 178 7.89 -13.37 -5.89
N ALA A 179 8.36 -14.61 -6.10
CA ALA A 179 8.01 -15.36 -7.29
C ALA A 179 6.49 -15.61 -7.43
N LYS A 180 5.80 -15.84 -6.29
CA LYS A 180 4.33 -15.97 -6.30
C LYS A 180 3.65 -14.65 -6.63
N PHE A 181 4.12 -13.55 -6.06
CA PHE A 181 3.59 -12.22 -6.36
C PHE A 181 3.79 -11.87 -7.82
N ASP A 182 4.99 -12.03 -8.37
CA ASP A 182 5.28 -11.77 -9.79
C ASP A 182 4.37 -12.60 -10.71
N ALA A 183 4.17 -13.88 -10.40
CA ALA A 183 3.26 -14.74 -11.15
C ALA A 183 1.80 -14.27 -11.04
N SER A 184 1.37 -13.73 -9.91
CA SER A 184 0.00 -13.23 -9.68
C SER A 184 -0.33 -11.96 -10.47
N LEU A 185 0.67 -11.22 -10.95
CA LEU A 185 0.51 -10.05 -11.83
C LEU A 185 0.21 -10.43 -13.30
N THR A 186 0.42 -11.69 -13.68
CA THR A 186 0.24 -12.15 -15.08
C THR A 186 -1.15 -11.84 -15.63
N PRO A 187 -2.28 -12.06 -14.93
CA PRO A 187 -3.61 -11.71 -15.45
C PRO A 187 -3.75 -10.22 -15.75
N TRP A 188 -3.21 -9.35 -14.90
CA TRP A 188 -3.23 -7.90 -15.08
C TRP A 188 -2.42 -7.47 -16.31
N PHE A 189 -1.18 -7.95 -16.46
CA PHE A 189 -0.36 -7.67 -17.65
C PHE A 189 -1.00 -8.16 -18.94
N HIS A 190 -1.63 -9.33 -18.89
CA HIS A 190 -2.36 -9.89 -20.02
C HIS A 190 -3.58 -9.03 -20.38
N ALA A 191 -4.34 -8.56 -19.37
CA ALA A 191 -5.48 -7.68 -19.59
C ALA A 191 -5.05 -6.34 -20.21
N ILE A 192 -3.93 -5.72 -19.76
CA ILE A 192 -3.36 -4.52 -20.39
C ILE A 192 -3.05 -4.78 -21.86
N ALA A 193 -2.36 -5.88 -22.18
CA ALA A 193 -1.98 -6.21 -23.54
C ALA A 193 -3.21 -6.47 -24.44
N GLN A 194 -4.20 -7.19 -23.96
CA GLN A 194 -5.45 -7.46 -24.68
C GLN A 194 -6.25 -6.17 -24.90
N PHE A 195 -6.40 -5.35 -23.86
CA PHE A 195 -7.09 -4.06 -23.98
C PHE A 195 -6.41 -3.19 -25.04
N LYS A 196 -5.08 -3.07 -24.98
CA LYS A 196 -4.30 -2.30 -25.96
C LYS A 196 -4.48 -2.82 -27.38
N ALA A 197 -4.48 -4.13 -27.58
CA ALA A 197 -4.67 -4.73 -28.88
C ALA A 197 -6.06 -4.45 -29.48
N THR A 198 -7.08 -4.27 -28.64
CA THR A 198 -8.48 -4.15 -29.09
C THR A 198 -8.97 -2.70 -29.07
N TYR A 199 -8.56 -1.91 -28.09
CA TYR A 199 -9.15 -0.60 -27.79
C TYR A 199 -8.13 0.56 -27.77
N ALA A 200 -6.89 0.38 -28.24
CA ALA A 200 -5.93 1.48 -28.31
C ALA A 200 -6.49 2.69 -29.09
N GLY A 201 -6.16 3.89 -28.61
CA GLY A 201 -6.68 5.15 -29.15
C GLY A 201 -8.10 5.49 -28.69
N THR A 202 -8.73 4.67 -27.83
CA THR A 202 -10.03 5.03 -27.27
C THR A 202 -9.92 6.30 -26.42
N PRO A 203 -10.71 7.37 -26.73
CA PRO A 203 -10.60 8.62 -26.00
C PRO A 203 -11.26 8.51 -24.62
N VAL A 204 -10.56 8.99 -23.61
CA VAL A 204 -10.96 9.01 -22.20
C VAL A 204 -10.80 10.43 -21.62
N ALA A 205 -11.75 10.84 -20.78
CA ALA A 205 -11.60 12.00 -19.90
C ALA A 205 -11.30 11.53 -18.47
N VAL A 206 -10.62 12.37 -17.69
CA VAL A 206 -10.23 12.05 -16.30
C VAL A 206 -10.41 13.28 -15.41
N THR A 207 -10.67 13.12 -14.10
CA THR A 207 -10.63 14.27 -13.18
C THR A 207 -9.21 14.65 -12.81
N GLU A 208 -8.37 13.64 -12.59
CA GLU A 208 -7.01 13.76 -12.08
C GLU A 208 -6.11 12.71 -12.72
N PRO A 209 -4.77 12.84 -12.60
CA PRO A 209 -3.86 11.91 -13.26
C PRO A 209 -3.72 10.55 -12.53
N VAL A 210 -4.71 10.17 -11.68
CA VAL A 210 -4.66 8.97 -10.84
C VAL A 210 -4.33 7.73 -11.64
N ALA A 211 -5.14 7.41 -12.63
CA ALA A 211 -4.99 6.19 -13.44
C ALA A 211 -4.17 6.39 -14.74
N ASP A 212 -3.60 7.56 -14.97
CA ASP A 212 -2.98 7.92 -16.26
C ASP A 212 -1.90 6.93 -16.71
N TYR A 213 -1.05 6.45 -15.80
CA TYR A 213 -0.04 5.45 -16.15
C TYR A 213 -0.66 4.13 -16.65
N LEU A 214 -1.79 3.71 -16.08
CA LEU A 214 -2.51 2.53 -16.56
C LEU A 214 -3.21 2.80 -17.90
N LEU A 215 -3.88 3.95 -18.02
CA LEU A 215 -4.55 4.36 -19.27
C LEU A 215 -3.55 4.45 -20.43
N GLN A 216 -2.36 5.02 -20.20
CA GLN A 216 -1.27 5.08 -21.16
C GLN A 216 -0.73 3.69 -21.49
N ALA A 217 -0.56 2.80 -20.50
CA ALA A 217 -0.12 1.42 -20.74
C ALA A 217 -1.11 0.64 -21.61
N MET A 218 -2.42 0.89 -21.41
CA MET A 218 -3.51 0.36 -22.23
C MET A 218 -3.63 1.04 -23.60
N GLY A 219 -2.85 2.10 -23.86
CA GLY A 219 -2.86 2.83 -25.15
C GLY A 219 -4.07 3.71 -25.35
N MET A 220 -4.75 4.15 -24.29
CA MET A 220 -5.88 5.08 -24.37
C MET A 220 -5.44 6.52 -24.70
N ASP A 221 -6.32 7.30 -25.31
CA ASP A 221 -6.13 8.71 -25.65
C ASP A 221 -6.75 9.58 -24.55
N ILE A 222 -5.92 10.05 -23.61
CA ILE A 222 -6.35 10.93 -22.52
C ILE A 222 -6.58 12.32 -23.09
N ARG A 223 -7.84 12.77 -23.10
CA ARG A 223 -8.26 14.04 -23.71
C ARG A 223 -8.17 15.21 -22.75
N THR A 224 -8.35 14.97 -21.46
CA THR A 224 -8.27 16.01 -20.43
C THR A 224 -6.87 16.59 -20.35
N PRO A 225 -6.68 17.92 -20.54
CA PRO A 225 -5.36 18.53 -20.42
C PRO A 225 -4.74 18.31 -19.05
N PHE A 226 -3.43 18.05 -19.01
CA PHE A 226 -2.75 17.78 -17.73
C PHE A 226 -2.85 18.97 -16.75
N VAL A 227 -2.93 20.22 -17.25
CA VAL A 227 -3.10 21.39 -16.38
C VAL A 227 -4.41 21.31 -15.59
N PHE A 228 -5.52 20.89 -16.22
CA PHE A 228 -6.80 20.67 -15.55
C PHE A 228 -6.68 19.58 -14.46
N GLN A 229 -6.07 18.46 -14.81
CA GLN A 229 -5.87 17.33 -13.90
C GLN A 229 -5.02 17.74 -12.68
N ALA A 230 -3.93 18.48 -12.93
CA ALA A 230 -3.03 18.97 -11.89
C ALA A 230 -3.70 20.01 -10.97
N ASP A 231 -4.55 20.87 -11.52
CA ASP A 231 -5.30 21.86 -10.72
C ASP A 231 -6.22 21.12 -9.73
N ILE A 232 -7.02 20.14 -10.19
CA ILE A 232 -7.88 19.34 -9.31
C ILE A 232 -7.04 18.62 -8.25
N MET A 233 -5.98 17.90 -8.65
CA MET A 233 -5.09 17.15 -7.75
C MET A 233 -4.47 18.05 -6.65
N ASN A 234 -4.17 19.31 -6.98
CA ASN A 234 -3.59 20.26 -6.04
C ASN A 234 -4.63 21.09 -5.26
N GLY A 235 -5.92 20.80 -5.39
CA GLY A 235 -6.99 21.54 -4.74
C GLY A 235 -7.12 22.98 -5.25
N VAL A 236 -6.72 23.23 -6.49
CA VAL A 236 -6.83 24.53 -7.17
C VAL A 236 -8.01 24.47 -8.14
N ASP A 237 -8.80 25.52 -8.17
CA ASP A 237 -9.88 25.63 -9.15
C ASP A 237 -9.31 25.78 -10.57
N PRO A 238 -9.63 24.84 -11.52
CA PRO A 238 -9.24 24.99 -12.92
C PRO A 238 -9.85 26.24 -13.55
N SER A 239 -9.22 26.74 -14.63
CA SER A 239 -9.75 27.88 -15.35
C SER A 239 -11.16 27.61 -15.91
N PRO A 240 -12.04 28.65 -16.04
CA PRO A 240 -13.35 28.48 -16.67
C PRO A 240 -13.27 27.90 -18.10
N GLN A 241 -12.17 28.16 -18.81
CA GLN A 241 -11.90 27.64 -20.15
C GLN A 241 -11.65 26.12 -20.10
N ASP A 242 -10.85 25.66 -19.14
CA ASP A 242 -10.55 24.24 -18.97
C ASP A 242 -11.77 23.46 -18.48
N ILE A 243 -12.58 24.04 -17.58
CA ILE A 243 -13.87 23.46 -17.16
C ILE A 243 -14.83 23.36 -18.36
N SER A 244 -14.88 24.39 -19.22
CA SER A 244 -15.72 24.38 -20.42
C SER A 244 -15.25 23.33 -21.43
N LEU A 245 -13.93 23.18 -21.60
CA LEU A 245 -13.33 22.16 -22.46
C LEU A 245 -13.68 20.75 -21.98
N GLU A 246 -13.50 20.50 -20.68
CA GLU A 246 -13.84 19.19 -20.07
C GLU A 246 -15.29 18.83 -20.26
N ASN A 247 -16.23 19.73 -19.96
CA ASN A 247 -17.65 19.50 -20.22
C ASN A 247 -17.94 19.35 -21.72
N GLY A 248 -17.17 20.01 -22.59
CA GLY A 248 -17.26 19.91 -24.05
C GLY A 248 -16.95 18.51 -24.55
N PHE A 249 -16.07 17.74 -23.90
CA PHE A 249 -15.81 16.34 -24.25
C PHE A 249 -17.06 15.46 -24.06
N PHE A 250 -17.88 15.73 -23.06
CA PHE A 250 -19.12 14.98 -22.81
C PHE A 250 -20.24 15.41 -23.71
N THR A 251 -20.54 16.71 -23.79
CA THR A 251 -21.64 17.26 -24.62
C THR A 251 -21.40 17.04 -26.12
N GLY A 252 -20.14 17.01 -26.54
CA GLY A 252 -19.73 16.69 -27.92
C GLY A 252 -19.50 15.20 -28.18
N HIS A 253 -19.74 14.32 -27.20
CA HIS A 253 -19.50 12.86 -27.30
C HIS A 253 -18.08 12.48 -27.79
N GLN A 254 -17.08 13.29 -27.41
CA GLN A 254 -15.72 13.16 -27.86
C GLN A 254 -14.93 12.11 -27.06
N VAL A 255 -15.46 11.64 -25.93
CA VAL A 255 -14.85 10.58 -25.09
C VAL A 255 -15.81 9.40 -24.95
N LYS A 256 -15.27 8.23 -24.65
CA LYS A 256 -16.03 6.98 -24.49
C LYS A 256 -16.24 6.57 -23.04
N VAL A 257 -15.42 7.08 -22.13
CA VAL A 257 -15.45 6.81 -20.71
C VAL A 257 -14.87 8.02 -19.96
N PHE A 258 -15.35 8.22 -18.75
CA PHE A 258 -14.81 9.21 -17.83
C PHE A 258 -14.31 8.52 -16.57
N CYS A 259 -12.99 8.61 -16.29
CA CYS A 259 -12.38 8.11 -15.06
C CYS A 259 -12.43 9.21 -13.99
N TYR A 260 -13.12 8.91 -12.90
CA TYR A 260 -13.42 9.86 -11.83
C TYR A 260 -12.76 9.44 -10.53
N ASN A 261 -11.93 10.31 -9.94
CA ASN A 261 -11.34 10.04 -8.63
C ASN A 261 -12.42 10.01 -7.54
N GLN A 262 -12.55 8.87 -6.84
CA GLN A 262 -13.55 8.66 -5.80
C GLN A 262 -13.19 9.36 -4.48
N GLN A 263 -11.97 9.84 -4.33
CA GLN A 263 -11.46 10.39 -3.08
C GLN A 263 -11.41 11.93 -3.09
N VAL A 264 -11.35 12.57 -4.27
CA VAL A 264 -11.43 14.02 -4.42
C VAL A 264 -12.81 14.41 -4.94
N VAL A 265 -13.74 14.61 -4.00
CA VAL A 265 -15.16 14.86 -4.26
C VAL A 265 -15.57 16.22 -3.70
N ASP A 266 -15.74 17.18 -4.59
CA ASP A 266 -16.22 18.52 -4.31
C ASP A 266 -17.44 18.91 -5.20
N ALA A 267 -17.84 20.17 -5.17
CA ALA A 267 -18.95 20.67 -5.98
C ALA A 267 -18.62 20.67 -7.47
N LEU A 268 -17.38 20.99 -7.86
CA LEU A 268 -16.92 21.05 -9.24
C LEU A 268 -16.82 19.64 -9.83
N THR A 269 -16.06 18.75 -9.20
CA THR A 269 -15.85 17.36 -9.67
C THR A 269 -17.17 16.60 -9.73
N THR A 270 -18.08 16.85 -8.75
CA THR A 270 -19.45 16.31 -8.77
C THR A 270 -20.26 16.84 -9.96
N SER A 271 -20.18 18.15 -10.26
CA SER A 271 -20.90 18.75 -11.40
C SER A 271 -20.43 18.15 -12.73
N ILE A 272 -19.14 18.00 -12.90
CA ILE A 272 -18.52 17.40 -14.10
C ILE A 272 -18.98 15.95 -14.27
N ARG A 273 -18.93 15.15 -13.18
CA ARG A 273 -19.40 13.77 -13.17
C ARG A 273 -20.89 13.65 -13.56
N LEU A 274 -21.73 14.53 -13.02
CA LEU A 274 -23.15 14.55 -13.35
C LEU A 274 -23.38 14.96 -14.81
N THR A 275 -22.56 15.85 -15.37
CA THR A 275 -22.61 16.19 -16.80
C THR A 275 -22.27 14.97 -17.65
N ALA A 276 -21.19 14.25 -17.36
CA ALA A 276 -20.84 13.02 -18.08
C ALA A 276 -21.98 12.00 -18.08
N LEU A 277 -22.58 11.75 -16.91
CA LEU A 277 -23.72 10.81 -16.76
C LEU A 277 -24.96 11.27 -17.56
N ARG A 278 -25.31 12.56 -17.52
CA ARG A 278 -26.45 13.13 -18.27
C ARG A 278 -26.27 12.99 -19.77
N GLU A 279 -25.06 13.16 -20.25
CA GLU A 279 -24.70 13.02 -21.67
C GLU A 279 -24.46 11.54 -22.09
N GLY A 280 -24.71 10.58 -21.20
CA GLY A 280 -24.60 9.16 -21.48
C GLY A 280 -23.15 8.65 -21.60
N VAL A 281 -22.18 9.41 -21.08
CA VAL A 281 -20.78 8.97 -20.96
C VAL A 281 -20.66 8.15 -19.68
N PRO A 282 -20.28 6.87 -19.75
CA PRO A 282 -20.12 6.02 -18.57
C PRO A 282 -18.97 6.50 -17.70
N VAL A 283 -19.21 6.44 -16.38
CA VAL A 283 -18.24 6.87 -15.36
C VAL A 283 -17.63 5.65 -14.68
N VAL A 284 -16.32 5.61 -14.61
CA VAL A 284 -15.55 4.61 -13.85
C VAL A 284 -14.86 5.30 -12.70
N GLY A 285 -15.06 4.80 -11.48
CA GLY A 285 -14.37 5.28 -10.29
C GLY A 285 -12.95 4.73 -10.24
N VAL A 286 -11.97 5.61 -10.06
CA VAL A 286 -10.58 5.28 -9.78
C VAL A 286 -10.20 5.74 -8.38
N TYR A 287 -9.16 5.16 -7.79
CA TYR A 287 -8.82 5.39 -6.40
C TYR A 287 -7.32 5.64 -6.22
N GLU A 288 -6.98 6.50 -5.31
CA GLU A 288 -5.60 6.71 -4.87
C GLU A 288 -5.18 5.73 -3.76
N THR A 289 -6.13 5.28 -2.98
CA THR A 289 -5.94 4.30 -1.92
C THR A 289 -6.70 3.03 -2.29
N MET A 290 -6.02 1.88 -2.28
CA MET A 290 -6.63 0.60 -2.64
C MET A 290 -7.92 0.36 -1.85
N PRO A 291 -9.06 0.11 -2.49
CA PRO A 291 -10.33 -0.11 -1.80
C PRO A 291 -10.29 -1.42 -1.01
N THR A 292 -10.50 -1.30 0.31
CA THR A 292 -10.50 -2.42 1.26
C THR A 292 -11.77 -2.39 2.11
N PRO A 293 -12.27 -3.53 2.58
CA PRO A 293 -11.84 -4.90 2.27
C PRO A 293 -12.33 -5.36 0.88
N GLY A 294 -11.68 -6.36 0.30
CA GLY A 294 -12.15 -7.03 -0.92
C GLY A 294 -11.11 -7.16 -2.02
N TYR A 295 -10.05 -6.37 -1.99
CA TYR A 295 -8.99 -6.38 -2.99
C TYR A 295 -7.62 -6.60 -2.35
N ASP A 296 -6.75 -7.27 -3.10
CA ASP A 296 -5.31 -7.12 -3.07
C ASP A 296 -4.87 -6.24 -4.26
N TYR A 297 -3.60 -5.84 -4.30
CA TYR A 297 -3.11 -4.95 -5.34
C TYR A 297 -3.42 -5.44 -6.76
N GLN A 298 -3.13 -6.69 -7.04
CA GLN A 298 -3.26 -7.27 -8.38
C GLN A 298 -4.73 -7.41 -8.82
N SER A 299 -5.62 -7.79 -7.93
CA SER A 299 -7.05 -7.90 -8.22
C SER A 299 -7.72 -6.53 -8.36
N TRP A 300 -7.28 -5.53 -7.58
CA TRP A 300 -7.72 -4.15 -7.76
C TRP A 300 -7.34 -3.60 -9.13
N MET A 301 -6.07 -3.69 -9.50
CA MET A 301 -5.59 -3.22 -10.81
C MET A 301 -6.29 -3.92 -11.98
N LEU A 302 -6.59 -5.21 -11.84
CA LEU A 302 -7.36 -5.95 -12.84
C LEU A 302 -8.82 -5.50 -12.90
N ALA A 303 -9.44 -5.21 -11.75
CA ALA A 303 -10.81 -4.73 -11.67
C ALA A 303 -11.00 -3.36 -12.34
N GLU A 304 -10.00 -2.46 -12.22
CA GLU A 304 -9.99 -1.17 -12.92
C GLU A 304 -10.07 -1.35 -14.45
N ILE A 305 -9.25 -2.26 -15.02
CA ILE A 305 -9.30 -2.55 -16.46
C ILE A 305 -10.68 -3.07 -16.87
N HIS A 306 -11.22 -4.03 -16.13
CA HIS A 306 -12.54 -4.61 -16.44
C HIS A 306 -13.67 -3.57 -16.33
N ALA A 307 -13.59 -2.64 -15.37
CA ALA A 307 -14.55 -1.56 -15.24
C ALA A 307 -14.50 -0.63 -16.46
N ILE A 308 -13.30 -0.25 -16.92
CA ILE A 308 -13.10 0.58 -18.11
C ILE A 308 -13.59 -0.17 -19.38
N GLU A 309 -13.24 -1.44 -19.54
CA GLU A 309 -13.71 -2.26 -20.67
C GLU A 309 -15.21 -2.37 -20.72
N LYS A 310 -15.86 -2.62 -19.57
CA LYS A 310 -17.33 -2.66 -19.45
C LYS A 310 -17.98 -1.32 -19.79
N ALA A 311 -17.36 -0.21 -19.38
CA ALA A 311 -17.81 1.12 -19.73
C ALA A 311 -17.80 1.35 -21.26
N ILE A 312 -16.72 0.93 -21.94
CA ILE A 312 -16.58 1.09 -23.38
C ILE A 312 -17.52 0.17 -24.16
N THR A 313 -17.61 -1.11 -23.79
CA THR A 313 -18.34 -2.14 -24.55
C THR A 313 -19.84 -2.13 -24.28
N SER A 314 -20.23 -1.85 -23.06
CA SER A 314 -21.63 -2.00 -22.59
C SER A 314 -22.27 -0.67 -22.13
N LYS A 315 -21.50 0.43 -22.12
CA LYS A 315 -21.91 1.75 -21.60
C LYS A 315 -22.43 1.69 -20.15
N ILE A 316 -21.83 0.83 -19.33
CA ILE A 316 -22.19 0.65 -17.93
C ILE A 316 -21.17 1.38 -17.06
N SER A 317 -21.64 2.30 -16.24
CA SER A 317 -20.81 2.96 -15.23
C SER A 317 -20.49 2.00 -14.09
N THR A 318 -19.24 2.03 -13.62
CA THR A 318 -18.78 1.38 -12.39
C THR A 318 -18.15 2.47 -11.53
N GLN A 319 -18.98 3.21 -10.81
CA GLN A 319 -18.52 4.37 -10.04
C GLN A 319 -17.82 3.95 -8.75
N LYS A 320 -18.04 2.72 -8.28
CA LYS A 320 -17.34 2.11 -7.13
C LYS A 320 -17.00 0.67 -7.48
N LEU A 321 -15.77 0.28 -7.14
CA LEU A 321 -15.29 -1.09 -7.22
C LEU A 321 -15.80 -1.93 -6.05
#